data_91563619736d575b8ace48c48de67acd
#
_entry.id   91563619736d575b8ace48c48de67acd
#
_cell.length_a   1.000
_cell.length_b   1.000
_cell.length_c   1.000
_cell.angle_alpha   90.00
_cell.angle_beta   90.00
_cell.angle_gamma   90.00
#
_symmetry.space_group_name_H-M   'P 1'
#
loop_
_entity.id
_entity.type
_entity.pdbx_description
1 polymer ?
#
loop_
_entity_poly.entity_id
_entity_poly.type
_entity_poly.pdbx_seq_one_letter_code
_entity_poly.pdbx_strand_id
1 'polypeptide(L)'
;MESSNQENFFETDTQQAKRHLRAKKEANTFGNPLRMPSKILAVIPDPKKPQSSVLIAESGGRVSRINTETRTTTAKYTGPSVPVTCLATGGASNGVLFAGSWDKTVWSWDLATRRPLRRYDGHSDFVKAVVCGRLGDKPILVSGGADKKIIVWDADSGRKLHTLQDPTTTMMSLQHLAIDPVLSTADEIVLVSASSDPHIRRWRITLDSYSQLPVDETPSSADPAAAAAASSSGEEKLTIQEHETSVYKVLFDVMGDEVDLWTASADGTAKCLVRERAFAAEDVFEHGDFVRAIALTADWVVTGGISQQIKVWDRTSGALRAVVDAHFDEITDLVVLRDPAGRSPDVLCSVGIDCTLRTWPLDHKGLDAVVEEIRAAAEAKAEDEQEGEKKKKGEGKKEEEEEGLMTAEEEAELAALMEDDD
;
A
#
# COMPACT_ATOMS: atom_id res chain seq x y z
N MET A 1 -10.20 38.96 -14.76
CA MET A 1 -9.61 38.30 -15.96
C MET A 1 -10.26 36.93 -16.11
N GLU A 2 -11.25 36.81 -16.97
CA GLU A 2 -11.89 35.53 -17.27
C GLU A 2 -10.91 34.60 -17.96
N SER A 3 -10.71 33.42 -17.40
CA SER A 3 -9.85 32.38 -17.97
C SER A 3 -10.52 31.87 -19.25
N SER A 4 -9.91 32.17 -20.40
CA SER A 4 -10.36 31.75 -21.73
C SER A 4 -10.05 30.27 -22.05
N ASN A 5 -9.89 29.42 -21.06
CA ASN A 5 -9.58 28.01 -21.27
C ASN A 5 -10.88 27.21 -21.35
N GLN A 6 -11.23 26.75 -22.53
CA GLN A 6 -12.46 25.98 -22.81
C GLN A 6 -12.57 24.69 -21.98
N GLU A 7 -11.49 24.16 -21.41
CA GLU A 7 -11.49 22.95 -20.56
C GLU A 7 -12.12 23.18 -19.17
N ASN A 8 -12.26 24.43 -18.71
CA ASN A 8 -12.79 24.77 -17.40
C ASN A 8 -14.34 24.99 -17.38
N PHE A 9 -15.00 24.92 -18.51
CA PHE A 9 -16.42 25.27 -18.63
C PHE A 9 -17.40 24.26 -17.98
N PHE A 10 -16.91 23.08 -17.57
CA PHE A 10 -17.73 22.01 -16.98
C PHE A 10 -17.14 21.44 -15.67
N GLU A 11 -16.17 22.09 -15.06
CA GLU A 11 -15.63 21.68 -13.76
C GLU A 11 -16.58 22.15 -12.63
N THR A 12 -17.02 21.22 -11.80
CA THR A 12 -17.77 21.57 -10.58
C THR A 12 -16.83 22.18 -9.52
N ASP A 13 -17.34 23.04 -8.65
CA ASP A 13 -16.58 23.65 -7.55
C ASP A 13 -15.85 22.59 -6.70
N THR A 14 -16.46 21.42 -6.54
CA THR A 14 -15.86 20.27 -5.85
C THR A 14 -14.65 19.69 -6.59
N GLN A 15 -14.66 19.69 -7.91
CA GLN A 15 -13.53 19.22 -8.71
C GLN A 15 -12.39 20.23 -8.70
N GLN A 16 -12.68 21.51 -8.75
CA GLN A 16 -11.70 22.59 -8.63
C GLN A 16 -11.02 22.55 -7.25
N ALA A 17 -11.78 22.40 -6.17
CA ALA A 17 -11.26 22.28 -4.81
C ALA A 17 -10.33 21.06 -4.66
N LYS A 18 -10.73 19.90 -5.19
CA LYS A 18 -9.89 18.69 -5.20
C LYS A 18 -8.60 18.90 -6.00
N ARG A 19 -8.67 19.55 -7.16
CA ARG A 19 -7.51 19.85 -8.00
C ARG A 19 -6.54 20.79 -7.29
N HIS A 20 -7.07 21.82 -6.63
CA HIS A 20 -6.26 22.76 -5.85
C HIS A 20 -5.56 22.10 -4.66
N LEU A 21 -6.29 21.28 -3.90
CA LEU A 21 -5.71 20.49 -2.80
C LEU A 21 -4.61 19.53 -3.30
N ARG A 22 -4.84 18.87 -4.44
CA ARG A 22 -3.85 17.99 -5.06
C ARG A 22 -2.59 18.76 -5.45
N ALA A 23 -2.72 19.90 -6.11
CA ALA A 23 -1.58 20.75 -6.50
C ALA A 23 -0.79 21.26 -5.28
N LYS A 24 -1.50 21.61 -4.20
CA LYS A 24 -0.89 22.03 -2.92
C LYS A 24 -0.10 20.87 -2.27
N LYS A 25 -0.63 19.64 -2.29
CA LYS A 25 0.06 18.45 -1.79
C LYS A 25 1.22 18.02 -2.70
N GLU A 26 1.08 18.16 -4.00
CA GLU A 26 2.13 17.83 -4.96
C GLU A 26 3.41 18.64 -4.76
N ALA A 27 3.29 19.87 -4.30
CA ALA A 27 4.43 20.77 -4.06
C ALA A 27 5.18 20.48 -2.75
N ASN A 28 4.66 19.61 -1.85
CA ASN A 28 5.31 19.35 -0.58
C ASN A 28 6.58 18.50 -0.71
N THR A 29 7.51 18.70 0.20
CA THR A 29 8.80 17.99 0.27
C THR A 29 8.90 16.99 1.41
N PHE A 30 7.82 16.78 2.16
CA PHE A 30 7.81 15.89 3.32
C PHE A 30 8.18 14.45 2.96
N GLY A 31 8.98 13.81 3.81
CA GLY A 31 9.45 12.45 3.57
C GLY A 31 10.41 12.34 2.37
N ASN A 32 11.04 13.44 1.96
CA ASN A 32 12.03 13.44 0.88
C ASN A 32 11.54 12.72 -0.39
N PRO A 33 10.50 13.20 -1.08
CA PRO A 33 9.90 12.49 -2.21
C PRO A 33 10.92 12.26 -3.34
N LEU A 34 11.08 10.98 -3.71
CA LEU A 34 11.76 10.61 -4.94
C LEU A 34 10.69 10.36 -6.01
N ARG A 35 10.65 11.22 -7.03
CA ARG A 35 9.68 11.09 -8.13
C ARG A 35 10.13 10.05 -9.14
N MET A 36 9.26 9.10 -9.41
CA MET A 36 9.45 8.07 -10.42
C MET A 36 8.68 8.45 -11.70
N PRO A 37 9.11 7.92 -12.87
CA PRO A 37 8.47 8.26 -14.14
C PRO A 37 7.08 7.64 -14.33
N SER A 38 6.67 6.73 -13.47
CA SER A 38 5.36 6.06 -13.50
C SER A 38 4.89 5.69 -12.09
N LYS A 39 3.59 5.40 -11.96
CA LYS A 39 2.95 4.99 -10.70
C LYS A 39 3.67 3.79 -10.11
N ILE A 40 3.83 3.76 -8.79
CA ILE A 40 4.44 2.66 -8.08
C ILE A 40 3.31 1.81 -7.49
N LEU A 41 3.33 0.50 -7.73
CA LEU A 41 2.24 -0.41 -7.39
C LEU A 41 2.58 -1.36 -6.24
N ALA A 42 3.86 -1.65 -6.03
CA ALA A 42 4.34 -2.44 -4.90
C ALA A 42 5.78 -2.08 -4.56
N VAL A 43 6.17 -2.34 -3.32
CA VAL A 43 7.55 -2.17 -2.82
C VAL A 43 7.93 -3.32 -1.91
N ILE A 44 9.16 -3.80 -2.06
CA ILE A 44 9.77 -4.78 -1.14
C ILE A 44 11.21 -4.35 -0.81
N PRO A 45 11.76 -4.76 0.34
CA PRO A 45 13.15 -4.49 0.65
C PRO A 45 14.08 -5.28 -0.29
N ASP A 46 15.23 -4.72 -0.65
CA ASP A 46 16.27 -5.45 -1.38
C ASP A 46 16.91 -6.47 -0.43
N PRO A 47 16.86 -7.78 -0.70
CA PRO A 47 17.39 -8.79 0.20
C PRO A 47 18.90 -8.67 0.45
N LYS A 48 19.64 -7.97 -0.42
CA LYS A 48 21.08 -7.72 -0.27
C LYS A 48 21.40 -6.50 0.60
N LYS A 49 20.49 -5.52 0.67
CA LYS A 49 20.64 -4.26 1.42
C LYS A 49 19.30 -3.82 2.00
N PRO A 50 18.71 -4.61 2.91
CA PRO A 50 17.36 -4.37 3.41
C PRO A 50 17.22 -3.07 4.21
N GLN A 51 18.33 -2.50 4.70
CA GLN A 51 18.32 -1.25 5.45
C GLN A 51 18.31 0.01 4.58
N SER A 52 18.74 -0.08 3.30
CA SER A 52 18.96 1.13 2.48
C SER A 52 18.52 1.02 1.03
N SER A 53 17.94 -0.11 0.62
CA SER A 53 17.53 -0.30 -0.77
C SER A 53 16.19 -1.02 -0.86
N VAL A 54 15.38 -0.59 -1.83
CA VAL A 54 14.10 -1.20 -2.16
C VAL A 54 14.02 -1.61 -3.62
N LEU A 55 13.16 -2.57 -3.90
CA LEU A 55 12.70 -2.93 -5.23
C LEU A 55 11.26 -2.43 -5.38
N ILE A 56 10.98 -1.67 -6.41
CA ILE A 56 9.65 -1.10 -6.69
C ILE A 56 9.09 -1.63 -8.00
N ALA A 57 7.79 -1.96 -8.00
CA ALA A 57 7.03 -2.32 -9.18
C ALA A 57 6.38 -1.09 -9.79
N GLU A 58 6.60 -0.85 -11.07
CA GLU A 58 6.12 0.34 -11.76
C GLU A 58 5.03 0.01 -12.80
N SER A 59 4.05 0.89 -12.92
CA SER A 59 3.00 0.80 -13.95
C SER A 59 3.55 0.93 -15.38
N GLY A 60 4.77 1.44 -15.54
CA GLY A 60 5.49 1.49 -16.81
C GLY A 60 6.12 0.17 -17.25
N GLY A 61 5.78 -0.96 -16.63
CA GLY A 61 6.23 -2.29 -17.08
C GLY A 61 7.66 -2.63 -16.69
N ARG A 62 8.16 -2.13 -15.58
CA ARG A 62 9.52 -2.43 -15.09
C ARG A 62 9.58 -2.54 -13.59
N VAL A 63 10.65 -3.13 -13.10
CA VAL A 63 11.04 -3.07 -11.69
C VAL A 63 12.32 -2.26 -11.57
N SER A 64 12.35 -1.36 -10.61
CA SER A 64 13.53 -0.54 -10.32
C SER A 64 14.07 -0.84 -8.92
N ARG A 65 15.40 -0.92 -8.79
CA ARG A 65 16.10 -0.96 -7.52
C ARG A 65 16.51 0.46 -7.16
N ILE A 66 16.07 0.93 -6.01
CA ILE A 66 16.32 2.28 -5.50
C ILE A 66 17.18 2.18 -4.24
N ASN A 67 18.24 2.95 -4.17
CA ASN A 67 18.92 3.21 -2.91
C ASN A 67 18.25 4.44 -2.28
N THR A 68 17.72 4.28 -1.08
CA THR A 68 16.94 5.31 -0.37
C THR A 68 17.82 6.39 0.25
N GLU A 69 19.06 6.08 0.62
CA GLU A 69 20.02 7.03 1.18
C GLU A 69 20.55 7.98 0.09
N THR A 70 21.04 7.41 -1.02
CA THR A 70 21.58 8.20 -2.15
C THR A 70 20.49 8.70 -3.09
N ARG A 71 19.24 8.23 -2.93
CA ARG A 71 18.07 8.59 -3.75
C ARG A 71 18.28 8.33 -5.24
N THR A 72 18.95 7.24 -5.56
CA THR A 72 19.32 6.89 -6.93
C THR A 72 18.78 5.55 -7.35
N THR A 73 18.38 5.44 -8.61
CA THR A 73 18.07 4.15 -9.25
C THR A 73 19.36 3.41 -9.55
N THR A 74 19.60 2.31 -8.88
CA THR A 74 20.85 1.51 -9.01
C THR A 74 20.73 0.39 -10.04
N ALA A 75 19.51 -0.10 -10.31
CA ALA A 75 19.25 -1.12 -11.32
C ALA A 75 17.84 -0.99 -11.87
N LYS A 76 17.64 -1.50 -13.09
CA LYS A 76 16.33 -1.65 -13.75
C LYS A 76 16.20 -3.05 -14.30
N TYR A 77 15.03 -3.66 -14.11
CA TYR A 77 14.65 -4.98 -14.63
C TYR A 77 13.51 -4.76 -15.62
N THR A 78 13.73 -5.11 -16.86
CA THR A 78 12.80 -4.87 -17.98
C THR A 78 12.34 -6.16 -18.60
N GLY A 79 11.19 -6.16 -19.25
CA GLY A 79 10.59 -7.31 -19.92
C GLY A 79 9.10 -7.08 -20.18
N PRO A 80 8.26 -6.91 -19.14
CA PRO A 80 6.87 -6.55 -19.34
C PRO A 80 6.74 -5.19 -20.05
N SER A 81 5.72 -5.05 -20.89
CA SER A 81 5.33 -3.78 -21.53
C SER A 81 4.10 -3.13 -20.86
N VAL A 82 3.54 -3.79 -19.84
CA VAL A 82 2.34 -3.41 -19.10
C VAL A 82 2.64 -3.40 -17.60
N PRO A 83 1.76 -2.83 -16.75
CA PRO A 83 2.02 -2.68 -15.33
C PRO A 83 2.51 -3.93 -14.62
N VAL A 84 3.52 -3.77 -13.77
CA VAL A 84 3.98 -4.75 -12.79
C VAL A 84 3.29 -4.46 -11.47
N THR A 85 2.62 -5.45 -10.88
CA THR A 85 1.68 -5.24 -9.77
C THR A 85 2.18 -5.76 -8.43
N CYS A 86 3.07 -6.74 -8.42
CA CYS A 86 3.54 -7.39 -7.21
C CYS A 86 4.96 -7.93 -7.39
N LEU A 87 5.67 -8.06 -6.29
CA LEU A 87 7.08 -8.48 -6.26
C LEU A 87 7.30 -9.53 -5.18
N ALA A 88 8.22 -10.44 -5.44
CA ALA A 88 8.80 -11.33 -4.44
C ALA A 88 10.26 -11.63 -4.77
N THR A 89 11.05 -11.97 -3.76
CA THR A 89 12.41 -12.50 -3.95
C THR A 89 12.47 -13.94 -3.46
N GLY A 90 13.27 -14.75 -4.14
CA GLY A 90 13.37 -16.18 -3.83
C GLY A 90 14.56 -16.84 -4.53
N GLY A 91 14.47 -18.17 -4.70
CA GLY A 91 15.56 -18.95 -5.24
C GLY A 91 16.71 -19.18 -4.24
N ALA A 92 17.87 -19.58 -4.74
CA ALA A 92 19.05 -19.75 -3.91
C ALA A 92 19.49 -18.39 -3.33
N SER A 93 19.58 -18.31 -2.00
CA SER A 93 19.99 -17.08 -1.28
C SER A 93 19.21 -15.82 -1.66
N ASN A 94 17.90 -15.96 -1.98
CA ASN A 94 17.06 -14.85 -2.48
C ASN A 94 17.67 -14.10 -3.68
N GLY A 95 18.35 -14.83 -4.56
CA GLY A 95 19.05 -14.26 -5.72
C GLY A 95 18.17 -14.01 -6.95
N VAL A 96 16.90 -14.41 -6.90
CA VAL A 96 15.95 -14.27 -8.01
C VAL A 96 14.85 -13.31 -7.62
N LEU A 97 14.56 -12.34 -8.48
CA LEU A 97 13.41 -11.44 -8.40
C LEU A 97 12.27 -12.02 -9.23
N PHE A 98 11.07 -12.07 -8.65
CA PHE A 98 9.83 -12.42 -9.33
C PHE A 98 8.88 -11.24 -9.31
N ALA A 99 8.15 -11.05 -10.42
CA ALA A 99 7.19 -9.97 -10.56
C ALA A 99 5.95 -10.42 -11.34
N GLY A 100 4.79 -10.20 -10.75
CA GLY A 100 3.51 -10.41 -11.45
C GLY A 100 3.15 -9.19 -12.30
N SER A 101 2.51 -9.42 -13.44
CA SER A 101 2.22 -8.38 -14.42
C SER A 101 0.79 -8.48 -14.98
N TRP A 102 0.32 -7.40 -15.55
CA TRP A 102 -0.96 -7.34 -16.28
C TRP A 102 -0.94 -8.11 -17.60
N ASP A 103 0.24 -8.53 -18.07
CA ASP A 103 0.34 -9.47 -19.20
C ASP A 103 -0.07 -10.91 -18.84
N LYS A 104 -0.59 -11.11 -17.61
CA LYS A 104 -1.08 -12.41 -17.09
C LYS A 104 0.02 -13.40 -16.76
N THR A 105 1.26 -12.94 -16.70
CA THR A 105 2.43 -13.77 -16.45
C THR A 105 3.22 -13.32 -15.24
N VAL A 106 4.04 -14.22 -14.70
CA VAL A 106 5.08 -13.86 -13.74
C VAL A 106 6.41 -13.88 -14.48
N TRP A 107 7.17 -12.80 -14.30
CA TRP A 107 8.52 -12.66 -14.82
C TRP A 107 9.54 -12.94 -13.74
N SER A 108 10.71 -13.45 -14.11
CA SER A 108 11.81 -13.59 -13.18
C SER A 108 13.13 -13.09 -13.75
N TRP A 109 13.98 -12.53 -12.87
CA TRP A 109 15.32 -12.03 -13.20
C TRP A 109 16.32 -12.45 -12.14
N ASP A 110 17.55 -12.63 -12.57
CA ASP A 110 18.67 -12.70 -11.65
C ASP A 110 18.95 -11.31 -11.06
N LEU A 111 18.92 -11.21 -9.75
CA LEU A 111 19.07 -9.94 -9.02
C LEU A 111 20.46 -9.30 -9.17
N ALA A 112 21.51 -10.08 -9.44
CA ALA A 112 22.87 -9.58 -9.58
C ALA A 112 23.16 -9.12 -11.00
N THR A 113 22.85 -9.96 -11.98
CA THR A 113 23.15 -9.71 -13.38
C THR A 113 22.07 -8.93 -14.12
N ARG A 114 20.86 -8.85 -13.54
CA ARG A 114 19.66 -8.22 -14.11
C ARG A 114 19.14 -8.90 -15.36
N ARG A 115 19.63 -10.09 -15.67
CA ARG A 115 19.19 -10.86 -16.84
C ARG A 115 17.81 -11.48 -16.58
N PRO A 116 16.87 -11.44 -17.53
CA PRO A 116 15.65 -12.19 -17.42
C PRO A 116 15.99 -13.69 -17.43
N LEU A 117 15.35 -14.42 -16.53
CA LEU A 117 15.53 -15.86 -16.39
C LEU A 117 14.38 -16.62 -17.06
N ARG A 118 13.15 -16.34 -16.61
CA ARG A 118 11.98 -17.12 -17.04
C ARG A 118 10.71 -16.28 -16.99
N ARG A 119 9.72 -16.75 -17.75
CA ARG A 119 8.34 -16.30 -17.71
C ARG A 119 7.43 -17.48 -17.38
N TYR A 120 6.47 -17.28 -16.47
CA TYR A 120 5.52 -18.30 -16.02
C TYR A 120 4.15 -17.94 -16.58
N ASP A 121 3.72 -18.71 -17.57
CA ASP A 121 2.47 -18.53 -18.31
C ASP A 121 1.42 -19.52 -17.79
N GLY A 122 0.23 -19.04 -17.36
CA GLY A 122 -0.83 -19.93 -16.87
C GLY A 122 -2.03 -19.25 -16.28
N HIS A 123 -1.93 -17.97 -15.87
CA HIS A 123 -3.08 -17.16 -15.51
C HIS A 123 -3.86 -16.68 -16.73
N SER A 124 -5.18 -16.60 -16.62
CA SER A 124 -6.04 -16.09 -17.69
C SER A 124 -6.36 -14.60 -17.52
N ASP A 125 -5.94 -14.00 -16.40
CA ASP A 125 -6.10 -12.58 -16.10
C ASP A 125 -4.89 -12.07 -15.30
N PHE A 126 -4.88 -10.77 -14.92
CA PHE A 126 -3.78 -10.09 -14.26
C PHE A 126 -3.25 -10.85 -13.04
N VAL A 127 -1.93 -10.97 -12.92
CA VAL A 127 -1.30 -11.49 -11.71
C VAL A 127 -1.23 -10.36 -10.69
N LYS A 128 -1.76 -10.57 -9.49
CA LYS A 128 -1.87 -9.53 -8.45
C LYS A 128 -1.04 -9.81 -7.21
N ALA A 129 -0.66 -11.06 -6.98
CA ALA A 129 0.15 -11.46 -5.84
C ALA A 129 1.16 -12.52 -6.23
N VAL A 130 2.36 -12.44 -5.65
CA VAL A 130 3.41 -13.45 -5.76
C VAL A 130 4.11 -13.63 -4.42
N VAL A 131 4.45 -14.87 -4.10
CA VAL A 131 5.28 -15.20 -2.93
C VAL A 131 6.19 -16.38 -3.27
N CYS A 132 7.34 -16.45 -2.62
CA CYS A 132 8.32 -17.52 -2.81
C CYS A 132 8.51 -18.31 -1.51
N GLY A 133 8.64 -19.62 -1.65
CA GLY A 133 8.93 -20.56 -0.57
C GLY A 133 9.85 -21.68 -1.03
N ARG A 134 9.95 -22.72 -0.22
CA ARG A 134 10.72 -23.93 -0.54
C ARG A 134 9.95 -25.16 -0.08
N LEU A 135 10.04 -26.24 -0.86
CA LEU A 135 9.60 -27.58 -0.48
C LEU A 135 10.80 -28.52 -0.66
N GLY A 136 11.41 -28.91 0.43
CA GLY A 136 12.71 -29.56 0.43
C GLY A 136 13.77 -28.67 -0.20
N ASP A 137 14.46 -29.18 -1.19
CA ASP A 137 15.47 -28.44 -1.94
C ASP A 137 14.90 -27.63 -3.11
N LYS A 138 13.59 -27.78 -3.42
CA LYS A 138 12.96 -27.10 -4.56
C LYS A 138 12.48 -25.71 -4.20
N PRO A 139 12.92 -24.67 -4.92
CA PRO A 139 12.33 -23.36 -4.78
C PRO A 139 10.94 -23.35 -5.42
N ILE A 140 9.97 -22.83 -4.68
CA ILE A 140 8.57 -22.76 -5.07
C ILE A 140 8.18 -21.31 -5.25
N LEU A 141 7.50 -21.03 -6.37
CA LEU A 141 6.83 -19.77 -6.62
C LEU A 141 5.32 -20.00 -6.52
N VAL A 142 4.62 -19.12 -5.80
CA VAL A 142 3.15 -19.11 -5.75
C VAL A 142 2.66 -17.79 -6.31
N SER A 143 1.72 -17.83 -7.24
CA SER A 143 1.13 -16.65 -7.86
C SER A 143 -0.40 -16.66 -7.72
N GLY A 144 -0.98 -15.48 -7.44
CA GLY A 144 -2.41 -15.26 -7.35
C GLY A 144 -2.88 -14.26 -8.41
N GLY A 145 -3.96 -14.58 -9.11
CA GLY A 145 -4.46 -13.78 -10.22
C GLY A 145 -5.86 -13.20 -10.01
N ALA A 146 -6.20 -12.22 -10.83
CA ALA A 146 -7.56 -11.72 -10.97
C ALA A 146 -8.50 -12.79 -11.56
N ASP A 147 -7.95 -13.83 -12.18
CA ASP A 147 -8.64 -15.02 -12.67
C ASP A 147 -9.15 -15.96 -11.56
N LYS A 148 -9.05 -15.52 -10.31
CA LYS A 148 -9.52 -16.23 -9.11
C LYS A 148 -8.79 -17.56 -8.87
N LYS A 149 -7.55 -17.67 -9.31
CA LYS A 149 -6.71 -18.86 -9.14
C LYS A 149 -5.44 -18.53 -8.39
N ILE A 150 -4.98 -19.50 -7.63
CA ILE A 150 -3.63 -19.54 -7.07
C ILE A 150 -2.90 -20.66 -7.79
N ILE A 151 -1.75 -20.36 -8.39
CA ILE A 151 -0.94 -21.34 -9.11
C ILE A 151 0.38 -21.51 -8.38
N VAL A 152 0.76 -22.77 -8.16
CA VAL A 152 2.03 -23.18 -7.56
C VAL A 152 2.95 -23.67 -8.65
N TRP A 153 4.17 -23.16 -8.69
CA TRP A 153 5.17 -23.44 -9.69
C TRP A 153 6.45 -23.96 -9.06
N ASP A 154 7.09 -24.90 -9.71
CA ASP A 154 8.51 -25.16 -9.53
C ASP A 154 9.26 -23.97 -10.15
N ALA A 155 9.94 -23.18 -9.31
CA ALA A 155 10.56 -21.93 -9.76
C ALA A 155 11.77 -22.14 -10.67
N ASP A 156 12.46 -23.27 -10.57
CA ASP A 156 13.62 -23.58 -11.41
C ASP A 156 13.23 -24.10 -12.79
N SER A 157 12.27 -25.02 -12.84
CA SER A 157 11.82 -25.59 -14.12
C SER A 157 10.75 -24.76 -14.83
N GLY A 158 9.99 -23.94 -14.07
CA GLY A 158 8.82 -23.20 -14.56
C GLY A 158 7.57 -24.07 -14.72
N ARG A 159 7.62 -25.34 -14.27
CA ARG A 159 6.50 -26.26 -14.35
C ARG A 159 5.43 -25.90 -13.32
N LYS A 160 4.19 -25.88 -13.77
CA LYS A 160 3.04 -25.77 -12.88
C LYS A 160 2.87 -27.08 -12.10
N LEU A 161 2.86 -26.97 -10.77
CA LEU A 161 2.61 -28.09 -9.86
C LEU A 161 1.12 -28.21 -9.53
N HIS A 162 0.52 -27.14 -9.00
CA HIS A 162 -0.87 -27.13 -8.57
C HIS A 162 -1.60 -25.88 -9.03
N THR A 163 -2.93 -26.00 -9.09
CA THR A 163 -3.85 -24.84 -9.20
C THR A 163 -4.87 -24.98 -8.08
N LEU A 164 -4.79 -24.08 -7.10
CA LEU A 164 -5.65 -24.10 -5.92
C LEU A 164 -6.95 -23.38 -6.23
N GLN A 165 -8.05 -24.01 -5.82
CA GLN A 165 -9.40 -23.45 -5.90
C GLN A 165 -10.15 -23.83 -4.62
N ASP A 166 -10.97 -22.94 -4.11
CA ASP A 166 -11.85 -23.23 -2.98
C ASP A 166 -13.03 -24.09 -3.45
N PRO A 167 -13.23 -25.28 -2.88
CA PRO A 167 -14.34 -26.17 -3.26
C PRO A 167 -15.68 -25.71 -2.70
N THR A 168 -15.69 -24.90 -1.64
CA THR A 168 -16.90 -24.55 -0.87
C THR A 168 -17.44 -23.17 -1.20
N THR A 169 -16.57 -22.20 -1.43
CA THR A 169 -16.95 -20.82 -1.75
C THR A 169 -16.30 -20.36 -3.04
N THR A 170 -17.01 -19.53 -3.80
CA THR A 170 -16.42 -18.94 -5.01
C THR A 170 -15.34 -17.94 -4.62
N MET A 171 -14.09 -18.32 -4.84
CA MET A 171 -12.94 -17.44 -4.62
C MET A 171 -13.00 -16.24 -5.58
N MET A 172 -12.77 -15.05 -5.06
CA MET A 172 -12.73 -13.81 -5.85
C MET A 172 -11.29 -13.48 -6.31
N SER A 173 -11.11 -12.36 -6.99
CA SER A 173 -9.80 -11.88 -7.45
C SER A 173 -8.80 -11.81 -6.29
N LEU A 174 -7.65 -12.48 -6.41
CA LEU A 174 -6.61 -12.48 -5.38
C LEU A 174 -6.05 -11.06 -5.21
N GLN A 175 -5.74 -10.70 -3.96
CA GLN A 175 -5.12 -9.41 -3.63
C GLN A 175 -3.72 -9.61 -3.04
N HIS A 176 -3.57 -10.56 -2.10
CA HIS A 176 -2.29 -10.81 -1.45
C HIS A 176 -2.11 -12.28 -1.06
N LEU A 177 -0.86 -12.69 -0.93
CA LEU A 177 -0.44 -14.02 -0.49
C LEU A 177 0.65 -13.88 0.57
N ALA A 178 0.60 -14.70 1.61
CA ALA A 178 1.64 -14.79 2.63
C ALA A 178 1.89 -16.26 2.99
N ILE A 179 3.13 -16.62 3.25
CA ILE A 179 3.51 -17.94 3.77
C ILE A 179 3.53 -17.87 5.28
N ASP A 180 2.86 -18.81 5.93
CA ASP A 180 2.87 -18.95 7.38
C ASP A 180 4.25 -19.46 7.84
N PRO A 181 5.01 -18.66 8.60
CA PRO A 181 6.36 -19.04 8.97
C PRO A 181 6.42 -20.07 10.10
N VAL A 182 5.31 -20.26 10.83
CA VAL A 182 5.23 -21.20 11.96
C VAL A 182 4.83 -22.59 11.52
N LEU A 183 3.82 -22.68 10.64
CA LEU A 183 3.27 -23.94 10.19
C LEU A 183 3.96 -24.53 8.97
N SER A 184 4.72 -23.71 8.23
CA SER A 184 5.49 -24.21 7.08
C SER A 184 6.72 -24.97 7.56
N THR A 185 6.95 -26.13 6.94
CA THR A 185 8.08 -27.00 7.20
C THR A 185 8.92 -27.23 5.93
N ALA A 186 9.91 -28.12 6.00
CA ALA A 186 10.64 -28.50 4.80
C ALA A 186 9.76 -29.20 3.75
N ASP A 187 8.76 -29.96 4.19
CA ASP A 187 7.95 -30.80 3.32
C ASP A 187 6.60 -30.19 2.94
N GLU A 188 6.20 -29.14 3.63
CA GLU A 188 4.91 -28.45 3.36
C GLU A 188 5.00 -26.93 3.53
N ILE A 189 4.30 -26.22 2.65
CA ILE A 189 4.07 -24.79 2.75
C ILE A 189 2.63 -24.60 3.23
N VAL A 190 2.44 -23.81 4.29
CA VAL A 190 1.14 -23.27 4.67
C VAL A 190 1.04 -21.84 4.12
N LEU A 191 0.13 -21.66 3.17
CA LEU A 191 -0.11 -20.40 2.50
C LEU A 191 -1.40 -19.76 3.01
N VAL A 192 -1.38 -18.45 3.21
CA VAL A 192 -2.57 -17.63 3.47
C VAL A 192 -2.85 -16.78 2.24
N SER A 193 -4.11 -16.75 1.82
CA SER A 193 -4.57 -15.97 0.67
C SER A 193 -5.69 -15.02 1.04
N ALA A 194 -5.56 -13.77 0.58
CA ALA A 194 -6.56 -12.72 0.67
C ALA A 194 -7.08 -12.37 -0.72
N SER A 195 -8.37 -12.08 -0.83
CA SER A 195 -9.05 -11.80 -2.08
C SER A 195 -10.03 -10.62 -1.99
N SER A 196 -10.68 -10.28 -3.11
CA SER A 196 -11.69 -9.23 -3.17
C SER A 196 -13.02 -9.63 -2.51
N ASP A 197 -12.97 -10.56 -1.60
CA ASP A 197 -14.04 -10.97 -0.69
C ASP A 197 -13.52 -10.89 0.76
N PRO A 198 -14.37 -10.98 1.78
CA PRO A 198 -13.93 -10.93 3.18
C PRO A 198 -13.25 -12.21 3.66
N HIS A 199 -13.19 -13.24 2.83
CA HIS A 199 -12.71 -14.56 3.22
C HIS A 199 -11.20 -14.68 3.06
N ILE A 200 -10.49 -14.91 4.16
CA ILE A 200 -9.07 -15.29 4.16
C ILE A 200 -9.02 -16.82 4.24
N ARG A 201 -8.26 -17.42 3.32
CA ARG A 201 -8.15 -18.88 3.18
C ARG A 201 -6.75 -19.35 3.49
N ARG A 202 -6.64 -20.52 4.10
CA ARG A 202 -5.38 -21.18 4.43
C ARG A 202 -5.23 -22.44 3.61
N TRP A 203 -4.04 -22.69 3.09
CA TRP A 203 -3.75 -23.80 2.18
C TRP A 203 -2.52 -24.53 2.65
N ARG A 204 -2.61 -25.87 2.75
CA ARG A 204 -1.47 -26.75 2.89
C ARG A 204 -1.04 -27.20 1.50
N ILE A 205 0.23 -27.03 1.16
CA ILE A 205 0.79 -27.32 -0.15
C ILE A 205 2.01 -28.22 0.04
N THR A 206 2.00 -29.37 -0.61
CA THR A 206 3.14 -30.29 -0.73
C THR A 206 3.55 -30.40 -2.20
N LEU A 207 4.58 -31.20 -2.51
CA LEU A 207 4.97 -31.43 -3.91
C LEU A 207 3.89 -32.17 -4.70
N ASP A 208 3.14 -33.06 -4.05
CA ASP A 208 2.22 -33.98 -4.71
C ASP A 208 0.74 -33.60 -4.55
N SER A 209 0.41 -32.78 -3.54
CA SER A 209 -0.97 -32.47 -3.20
C SER A 209 -1.13 -31.07 -2.59
N TYR A 210 -2.40 -30.64 -2.50
CA TYR A 210 -2.78 -29.46 -1.72
C TYR A 210 -4.14 -29.71 -1.08
N SER A 211 -4.40 -29.01 0.04
CA SER A 211 -5.71 -29.00 0.71
C SER A 211 -5.96 -27.62 1.33
N GLN A 212 -7.22 -27.27 1.50
CA GLN A 212 -7.60 -26.11 2.30
C GLN A 212 -7.62 -26.52 3.78
N LEU A 213 -7.08 -25.65 4.64
CA LEU A 213 -6.97 -25.92 6.08
C LEU A 213 -8.15 -25.30 6.83
N PRO A 214 -8.73 -26.05 7.82
CA PRO A 214 -9.67 -25.48 8.77
C PRO A 214 -9.05 -24.33 9.58
N VAL A 215 -9.90 -23.40 10.02
CA VAL A 215 -9.47 -22.25 10.83
C VAL A 215 -8.91 -22.69 12.18
N ASP A 216 -9.52 -23.72 12.79
CA ASP A 216 -9.18 -24.21 14.13
C ASP A 216 -7.94 -25.12 14.17
N GLU A 217 -7.33 -25.44 13.04
CA GLU A 217 -6.11 -26.24 12.99
C GLU A 217 -4.92 -25.43 13.48
N THR A 218 -4.59 -25.56 14.77
CA THR A 218 -3.42 -24.97 15.41
C THR A 218 -2.30 -26.01 15.61
N PRO A 219 -1.03 -25.61 15.71
CA PRO A 219 0.09 -26.55 15.87
C PRO A 219 0.09 -27.33 17.19
N SER A 220 -0.72 -26.93 18.15
CA SER A 220 -0.70 -27.44 19.53
C SER A 220 -1.39 -28.79 19.73
N SER A 221 -2.10 -29.34 18.75
CA SER A 221 -2.79 -30.65 18.94
C SER A 221 -1.93 -31.81 18.48
N ALA A 222 -0.79 -32.05 19.17
CA ALA A 222 -0.06 -33.33 19.06
C ALA A 222 -0.81 -34.50 19.70
N ASP A 223 -2.03 -34.28 20.19
CA ASP A 223 -2.86 -35.33 20.81
C ASP A 223 -4.01 -35.73 19.85
N PRO A 224 -3.89 -36.87 19.15
CA PRO A 224 -4.93 -37.34 18.21
C PRO A 224 -6.29 -37.58 18.85
N ALA A 225 -6.35 -37.73 20.20
CA ALA A 225 -7.59 -37.91 20.95
C ALA A 225 -8.34 -36.56 21.14
N ALA A 226 -7.65 -35.44 21.25
CA ALA A 226 -8.28 -34.12 21.35
C ALA A 226 -8.86 -33.66 20.00
N ALA A 227 -8.17 -33.96 18.89
CA ALA A 227 -8.67 -33.70 17.54
C ALA A 227 -9.95 -34.47 17.21
N ALA A 228 -10.09 -35.72 17.70
CA ALA A 228 -11.28 -36.52 17.50
C ALA A 228 -12.48 -36.06 18.34
N ALA A 229 -12.26 -35.38 19.47
CA ALA A 229 -13.33 -34.86 20.34
C ALA A 229 -13.92 -33.53 19.81
N ALA A 230 -13.14 -32.73 19.07
CA ALA A 230 -13.58 -31.48 18.47
C ALA A 230 -14.47 -31.68 17.23
N SER A 231 -14.43 -32.86 16.60
CA SER A 231 -15.14 -33.16 15.34
C SER A 231 -16.61 -33.54 15.50
N SER A 232 -17.22 -33.39 16.67
CA SER A 232 -18.53 -34.02 16.95
C SER A 232 -19.77 -33.15 16.72
N SER A 233 -19.69 -31.89 16.25
CA SER A 233 -20.92 -31.15 15.88
C SER A 233 -20.66 -29.77 15.26
N GLY A 234 -20.23 -29.69 14.02
CA GLY A 234 -20.20 -28.42 13.31
C GLY A 234 -19.56 -28.54 11.92
N GLU A 235 -20.07 -27.86 10.95
CA GLU A 235 -19.37 -27.67 9.65
C GLU A 235 -18.00 -27.08 9.92
N GLU A 236 -16.93 -27.71 9.44
CA GLU A 236 -15.56 -27.17 9.55
C GLU A 236 -15.49 -25.80 8.93
N LYS A 237 -15.15 -24.79 9.73
CA LYS A 237 -14.96 -23.42 9.23
C LYS A 237 -13.65 -23.36 8.45
N LEU A 238 -13.73 -23.29 7.13
CA LEU A 238 -12.58 -23.29 6.22
C LEU A 238 -12.03 -21.88 5.91
N THR A 239 -12.74 -20.81 6.33
CA THR A 239 -12.35 -19.42 6.03
C THR A 239 -12.39 -18.54 7.27
N ILE A 240 -11.36 -17.71 7.43
CA ILE A 240 -11.33 -16.64 8.42
C ILE A 240 -12.14 -15.47 7.83
N GLN A 241 -13.12 -14.98 8.57
CA GLN A 241 -14.02 -13.91 8.14
C GLN A 241 -14.15 -12.86 9.26
N GLU A 242 -13.14 -12.03 9.38
CA GLU A 242 -13.06 -10.96 10.37
C GLU A 242 -13.28 -9.57 9.75
N HIS A 243 -13.27 -9.48 8.41
CA HIS A 243 -13.55 -8.26 7.66
C HIS A 243 -14.91 -8.30 6.97
N GLU A 244 -15.43 -7.12 6.64
CA GLU A 244 -16.71 -6.98 5.95
C GLU A 244 -16.60 -7.00 4.43
N THR A 245 -15.40 -6.67 3.90
CA THR A 245 -15.16 -6.52 2.47
C THR A 245 -13.79 -7.09 2.07
N SER A 246 -13.28 -6.66 0.91
CA SER A 246 -12.00 -7.08 0.34
C SER A 246 -10.83 -6.92 1.29
N VAL A 247 -10.02 -7.96 1.44
CA VAL A 247 -8.76 -7.92 2.18
C VAL A 247 -7.62 -7.68 1.19
N TYR A 248 -6.93 -6.54 1.33
CA TYR A 248 -5.90 -6.13 0.39
C TYR A 248 -4.50 -6.62 0.74
N LYS A 249 -4.17 -6.73 2.01
CA LYS A 249 -2.85 -7.19 2.44
C LYS A 249 -2.96 -8.10 3.66
N VAL A 250 -2.14 -9.13 3.69
CA VAL A 250 -1.96 -10.03 4.83
C VAL A 250 -0.46 -10.19 5.07
N LEU A 251 -0.04 -10.19 6.31
CA LEU A 251 1.34 -10.45 6.70
C LEU A 251 1.41 -11.11 8.08
N PHE A 252 2.45 -11.87 8.33
CA PHE A 252 2.72 -12.43 9.63
C PHE A 252 3.72 -11.54 10.37
N ASP A 253 3.44 -11.29 11.64
CA ASP A 253 4.40 -10.65 12.52
C ASP A 253 5.44 -11.66 12.99
N VAL A 254 6.66 -11.45 12.58
CA VAL A 254 7.81 -12.30 12.95
C VAL A 254 8.71 -11.64 14.02
N MET A 255 8.22 -10.56 14.64
CA MET A 255 9.03 -9.75 15.57
C MET A 255 8.71 -10.01 17.04
N GLY A 256 7.52 -10.52 17.32
CA GLY A 256 7.09 -10.92 18.65
C GLY A 256 7.32 -12.40 18.93
N ASP A 257 7.06 -12.82 20.17
CA ASP A 257 7.06 -14.22 20.56
C ASP A 257 5.88 -14.99 19.93
N GLU A 258 4.80 -14.27 19.63
CA GLU A 258 3.58 -14.76 18.97
C GLU A 258 3.55 -14.30 17.51
N VAL A 259 3.38 -15.25 16.59
CA VAL A 259 3.35 -14.97 15.16
C VAL A 259 1.90 -14.91 14.68
N ASP A 260 1.29 -13.73 14.85
CA ASP A 260 -0.08 -13.45 14.46
C ASP A 260 -0.22 -12.96 13.03
N LEU A 261 -1.44 -13.09 12.51
CA LEU A 261 -1.79 -12.65 11.17
C LEU A 261 -2.34 -11.23 11.20
N TRP A 262 -1.65 -10.32 10.54
CA TRP A 262 -2.08 -8.93 10.37
C TRP A 262 -2.71 -8.71 9.00
N THR A 263 -3.76 -7.92 8.97
CA THR A 263 -4.57 -7.72 7.77
C THR A 263 -4.89 -6.26 7.54
N ALA A 264 -5.11 -5.90 6.28
CA ALA A 264 -5.58 -4.58 5.86
C ALA A 264 -6.72 -4.74 4.85
N SER A 265 -7.80 -3.98 5.04
CA SER A 265 -9.05 -4.19 4.31
C SER A 265 -9.66 -2.90 3.76
N ALA A 266 -10.53 -3.07 2.78
CA ALA A 266 -11.39 -2.04 2.23
C ALA A 266 -12.53 -1.61 3.18
N ASP A 267 -12.75 -2.31 4.30
CA ASP A 267 -13.68 -1.87 5.34
C ASP A 267 -13.14 -0.69 6.18
N GLY A 268 -11.95 -0.20 5.86
CA GLY A 268 -11.31 0.93 6.54
C GLY A 268 -10.52 0.53 7.76
N THR A 269 -10.32 -0.77 8.01
CA THR A 269 -9.62 -1.27 9.18
C THR A 269 -8.36 -2.07 8.85
N ALA A 270 -7.41 -2.06 9.79
CA ALA A 270 -6.35 -3.04 9.89
C ALA A 270 -6.56 -3.83 11.19
N LYS A 271 -6.35 -5.14 11.17
CA LYS A 271 -6.63 -6.02 12.31
C LYS A 271 -5.46 -6.96 12.60
N CYS A 272 -5.26 -7.23 13.90
CA CYS A 272 -4.45 -8.33 14.40
C CYS A 272 -5.37 -9.53 14.63
N LEU A 273 -5.08 -10.63 13.95
CA LEU A 273 -5.84 -11.88 14.06
C LEU A 273 -4.99 -12.90 14.80
N VAL A 274 -5.39 -13.17 16.05
CA VAL A 274 -4.61 -14.00 16.96
C VAL A 274 -4.75 -15.47 16.61
N ARG A 275 -3.62 -16.10 16.35
CA ARG A 275 -3.52 -17.52 15.96
C ARG A 275 -4.15 -18.46 16.98
N GLU A 276 -3.85 -18.26 18.27
CA GLU A 276 -4.34 -19.13 19.36
C GLU A 276 -5.86 -19.05 19.56
N ARG A 277 -6.50 -17.99 19.05
CA ARG A 277 -7.96 -17.79 19.09
C ARG A 277 -8.61 -18.06 17.74
N ALA A 278 -8.10 -19.02 17.00
CA ALA A 278 -8.61 -19.37 15.67
C ALA A 278 -8.69 -18.16 14.72
N PHE A 279 -7.70 -17.30 14.78
CA PHE A 279 -7.62 -16.06 14.00
C PHE A 279 -8.76 -15.07 14.22
N ALA A 280 -9.36 -15.07 15.42
CA ALA A 280 -10.26 -13.99 15.82
C ALA A 280 -9.52 -12.66 15.96
N ALA A 281 -10.19 -11.56 15.61
CA ALA A 281 -9.62 -10.23 15.74
C ALA A 281 -9.47 -9.84 17.22
N GLU A 282 -8.28 -9.39 17.62
CA GLU A 282 -8.00 -8.85 18.94
C GLU A 282 -7.85 -7.34 18.90
N ASP A 283 -6.95 -6.84 18.05
CA ASP A 283 -6.74 -5.41 17.85
C ASP A 283 -7.34 -4.95 16.52
N VAL A 284 -8.01 -3.81 16.58
CA VAL A 284 -8.64 -3.17 15.41
C VAL A 284 -8.18 -1.72 15.32
N PHE A 285 -7.58 -1.36 14.20
CA PHE A 285 -7.09 -0.02 13.90
C PHE A 285 -7.98 0.62 12.83
N GLU A 286 -8.80 1.59 13.26
CA GLU A 286 -9.75 2.28 12.37
C GLU A 286 -9.05 3.40 11.58
N HIS A 287 -8.66 3.08 10.35
CA HIS A 287 -8.06 4.07 9.45
C HIS A 287 -9.11 5.06 8.90
N GLY A 288 -10.36 4.65 8.82
CA GLY A 288 -11.49 5.49 8.39
C GLY A 288 -11.72 5.52 6.88
N ASP A 289 -10.84 4.96 6.06
CA ASP A 289 -10.98 4.77 4.62
C ASP A 289 -10.18 3.53 4.20
N PHE A 290 -10.34 3.06 2.96
CA PHE A 290 -9.73 1.82 2.47
C PHE A 290 -8.24 1.71 2.81
N VAL A 291 -7.86 0.67 3.55
CA VAL A 291 -6.47 0.37 3.89
C VAL A 291 -5.89 -0.59 2.86
N ARG A 292 -4.91 -0.10 2.10
CA ARG A 292 -4.22 -0.90 1.07
C ARG A 292 -2.95 -1.55 1.58
N ALA A 293 -2.30 -0.90 2.51
CA ALA A 293 -1.00 -1.27 2.99
C ALA A 293 -0.91 -1.20 4.50
N ILE A 294 -0.19 -2.16 5.06
CA ILE A 294 0.16 -2.23 6.47
C ILE A 294 1.63 -2.61 6.59
N ALA A 295 2.31 -2.00 7.55
CA ALA A 295 3.68 -2.34 7.91
C ALA A 295 3.81 -2.36 9.43
N LEU A 296 4.68 -3.21 9.97
CA LEU A 296 4.84 -3.45 11.39
C LEU A 296 6.28 -3.18 11.83
N THR A 297 6.41 -2.61 13.03
CA THR A 297 7.66 -2.57 13.79
C THR A 297 7.43 -3.16 15.18
N ALA A 298 8.44 -3.12 16.03
CA ALA A 298 8.29 -3.52 17.44
C ALA A 298 7.29 -2.60 18.17
N ASP A 299 7.35 -1.29 17.87
CA ASP A 299 6.59 -0.27 18.58
C ASP A 299 5.34 0.20 17.83
N TRP A 300 5.33 0.06 16.49
CA TRP A 300 4.33 0.71 15.64
C TRP A 300 3.62 -0.24 14.69
N VAL A 301 2.33 0.02 14.53
CA VAL A 301 1.54 -0.40 13.38
C VAL A 301 1.38 0.79 12.45
N VAL A 302 1.69 0.64 11.17
CA VAL A 302 1.59 1.71 10.18
C VAL A 302 0.62 1.31 9.10
N THR A 303 -0.37 2.16 8.83
CA THR A 303 -1.42 1.92 7.83
C THR A 303 -1.44 3.04 6.79
N GLY A 304 -1.80 2.69 5.55
CA GLY A 304 -1.95 3.64 4.46
C GLY A 304 -2.88 3.11 3.37
N GLY A 305 -3.46 4.02 2.60
CA GLY A 305 -4.41 3.63 1.56
C GLY A 305 -4.94 4.81 0.74
N ILE A 306 -6.22 4.76 0.40
CA ILE A 306 -6.87 5.71 -0.50
C ILE A 306 -7.02 7.11 0.14
N SER A 307 -7.01 7.19 1.46
CA SER A 307 -7.02 8.47 2.20
C SER A 307 -5.81 9.36 1.92
N GLN A 308 -4.76 8.84 1.26
CA GLN A 308 -3.49 9.52 1.02
C GLN A 308 -2.67 9.78 2.29
N GLN A 309 -3.17 9.35 3.44
CA GLN A 309 -2.56 9.53 4.75
C GLN A 309 -1.86 8.26 5.21
N ILE A 310 -0.72 8.44 5.87
CA ILE A 310 -0.07 7.38 6.64
C ILE A 310 -0.48 7.60 8.09
N LYS A 311 -1.06 6.60 8.73
CA LYS A 311 -1.38 6.61 10.16
C LYS A 311 -0.43 5.68 10.89
N VAL A 312 0.17 6.20 11.96
CA VAL A 312 1.08 5.47 12.83
C VAL A 312 0.38 5.26 14.16
N TRP A 313 0.28 4.01 14.58
CA TRP A 313 -0.42 3.59 15.78
C TRP A 313 0.59 2.98 16.77
N ASP A 314 0.44 3.29 18.03
CA ASP A 314 1.17 2.62 19.10
C ASP A 314 0.67 1.18 19.22
N ARG A 315 1.59 0.24 19.09
CA ARG A 315 1.24 -1.18 19.03
C ARG A 315 0.71 -1.72 20.35
N THR A 316 1.16 -1.17 21.47
CA THR A 316 0.80 -1.65 22.80
C THR A 316 -0.56 -1.13 23.26
N SER A 317 -0.83 0.14 23.00
CA SER A 317 -2.06 0.81 23.44
C SER A 317 -3.14 0.88 22.38
N GLY A 318 -2.84 0.60 21.11
CA GLY A 318 -3.74 0.81 19.97
C GLY A 318 -4.00 2.27 19.64
N ALA A 319 -3.36 3.21 20.35
CA ALA A 319 -3.63 4.64 20.19
C ALA A 319 -3.00 5.20 18.90
N LEU A 320 -3.72 6.11 18.24
CA LEU A 320 -3.19 6.85 17.09
C LEU A 320 -2.09 7.81 17.57
N ARG A 321 -0.85 7.57 17.10
CA ARG A 321 0.32 8.36 17.47
C ARG A 321 0.57 9.52 16.52
N ALA A 322 0.41 9.30 15.22
CA ALA A 322 0.69 10.30 14.20
C ALA A 322 -0.15 10.10 12.94
N VAL A 323 -0.46 11.21 12.28
CA VAL A 323 -1.03 11.24 10.93
C VAL A 323 -0.08 12.04 10.04
N VAL A 324 0.39 11.40 8.97
CA VAL A 324 1.30 12.00 8.00
C VAL A 324 0.54 12.17 6.69
N ASP A 325 0.16 13.41 6.38
CA ASP A 325 -0.59 13.78 5.17
C ASP A 325 0.35 14.39 4.12
N ALA A 326 1.06 13.54 3.39
CA ALA A 326 2.09 13.97 2.46
C ALA A 326 1.89 13.47 1.02
N HIS A 327 1.31 12.29 0.82
CA HIS A 327 0.98 11.79 -0.50
C HIS A 327 -0.20 12.58 -1.10
N PHE A 328 -0.20 12.77 -2.42
CA PHE A 328 -1.29 13.48 -3.11
C PHE A 328 -2.17 12.54 -3.96
N ASP A 329 -1.95 11.23 -3.85
CA ASP A 329 -2.79 10.18 -4.41
C ASP A 329 -2.68 8.92 -3.53
N GLU A 330 -3.38 7.83 -3.88
CA GLU A 330 -3.44 6.58 -3.12
C GLU A 330 -2.06 6.01 -2.78
N ILE A 331 -1.87 5.65 -1.52
CA ILE A 331 -0.72 4.88 -1.05
C ILE A 331 -0.98 3.42 -1.39
N THR A 332 -0.13 2.85 -2.22
CA THR A 332 -0.29 1.48 -2.73
C THR A 332 0.40 0.44 -1.86
N ASP A 333 1.54 0.80 -1.27
CA ASP A 333 2.29 -0.13 -0.44
C ASP A 333 3.20 0.59 0.58
N LEU A 334 3.51 -0.12 1.66
CA LEU A 334 4.38 0.30 2.76
C LEU A 334 5.38 -0.80 3.07
N VAL A 335 6.62 -0.43 3.32
CA VAL A 335 7.66 -1.37 3.78
C VAL A 335 8.57 -0.72 4.81
N VAL A 336 8.98 -1.48 5.81
CA VAL A 336 9.97 -1.05 6.80
C VAL A 336 11.35 -1.54 6.36
N LEU A 337 12.29 -0.61 6.28
CA LEU A 337 13.70 -0.87 6.06
C LEU A 337 14.40 -1.02 7.41
N ARG A 338 15.01 -2.18 7.65
CA ARG A 338 15.65 -2.53 8.90
C ARG A 338 17.14 -2.82 8.71
N ASP A 339 17.94 -2.36 9.64
CA ASP A 339 19.32 -2.85 9.76
C ASP A 339 19.28 -4.20 10.49
N PRO A 340 19.67 -5.31 9.85
CA PRO A 340 19.72 -6.61 10.50
C PRO A 340 20.61 -6.65 11.75
N ALA A 341 21.54 -5.72 11.87
CA ALA A 341 22.44 -5.59 13.03
C ALA A 341 21.89 -4.62 14.10
N GLY A 342 20.72 -4.01 13.89
CA GLY A 342 20.09 -3.08 14.84
C GLY A 342 20.87 -1.80 15.13
N ARG A 343 21.79 -1.39 14.25
CA ARG A 343 22.66 -0.22 14.46
C ARG A 343 22.03 1.10 14.04
N SER A 344 21.00 1.04 13.20
CA SER A 344 20.24 2.20 12.74
C SER A 344 18.75 2.00 13.03
N PRO A 345 18.01 3.09 13.26
CA PRO A 345 16.57 3.00 13.47
C PRO A 345 15.85 2.50 12.22
N ASP A 346 14.67 1.93 12.43
CA ASP A 346 13.77 1.52 11.36
C ASP A 346 13.31 2.75 10.55
N VAL A 347 13.26 2.59 9.23
CA VAL A 347 12.80 3.62 8.29
C VAL A 347 11.62 3.07 7.51
N LEU A 348 10.48 3.75 7.56
CA LEU A 348 9.36 3.44 6.69
C LEU A 348 9.63 3.98 5.28
N CYS A 349 9.37 3.15 4.30
CA CYS A 349 9.30 3.57 2.90
C CYS A 349 7.85 3.44 2.43
N SER A 350 7.25 4.53 1.99
CA SER A 350 5.89 4.58 1.43
C SER A 350 5.93 4.88 -0.07
N VAL A 351 5.04 4.23 -0.80
CA VAL A 351 4.93 4.39 -2.25
C VAL A 351 3.46 4.55 -2.67
N GLY A 352 3.23 5.23 -3.79
CA GLY A 352 1.86 5.48 -4.22
C GLY A 352 1.66 5.68 -5.72
N ILE A 353 0.40 5.85 -6.08
CA ILE A 353 -0.04 6.21 -7.44
C ILE A 353 0.44 7.61 -7.82
N ASP A 354 0.78 8.44 -6.85
CA ASP A 354 1.36 9.78 -7.03
C ASP A 354 2.79 9.76 -7.64
N CYS A 355 3.29 8.57 -8.01
CA CYS A 355 4.63 8.36 -8.55
C CYS A 355 5.75 8.74 -7.57
N THR A 356 5.49 8.83 -6.27
CA THR A 356 6.52 9.16 -5.28
C THR A 356 6.87 7.97 -4.40
N LEU A 357 8.16 7.90 -4.06
CA LEU A 357 8.69 7.09 -2.98
C LEU A 357 9.14 8.05 -1.90
N ARG A 358 8.66 7.87 -0.68
CA ARG A 358 8.97 8.70 0.48
C ARG A 358 9.53 7.85 1.61
N THR A 359 10.36 8.45 2.45
CA THR A 359 11.00 7.77 3.59
C THR A 359 10.74 8.54 4.89
N TRP A 360 10.47 7.80 5.96
CA TRP A 360 10.06 8.34 7.24
C TRP A 360 10.83 7.64 8.36
N PRO A 361 11.47 8.36 9.27
CA PRO A 361 12.06 7.74 10.45
C PRO A 361 10.94 7.22 11.36
N LEU A 362 11.13 6.02 11.91
CA LEU A 362 10.16 5.39 12.82
C LEU A 362 10.65 5.38 14.28
N ASP A 363 11.80 5.96 14.59
CA ASP A 363 12.18 6.22 15.96
C ASP A 363 11.33 7.34 16.56
N HIS A 364 11.10 7.32 17.86
CA HIS A 364 10.21 8.29 18.54
C HIS A 364 10.55 9.74 18.24
N LYS A 365 11.86 10.08 18.27
CA LYS A 365 12.32 11.45 18.01
C LYS A 365 12.15 11.87 16.56
N GLY A 366 12.47 10.97 15.63
CA GLY A 366 12.31 11.22 14.21
C GLY A 366 10.84 11.38 13.81
N LEU A 367 9.97 10.56 14.37
CA LEU A 367 8.53 10.66 14.13
C LEU A 367 7.96 11.98 14.69
N ASP A 368 8.36 12.38 15.90
CA ASP A 368 7.94 13.65 16.49
C ASP A 368 8.41 14.84 15.64
N ALA A 369 9.64 14.80 15.13
CA ALA A 369 10.16 15.84 14.25
C ALA A 369 9.36 15.95 12.94
N VAL A 370 8.97 14.81 12.33
CA VAL A 370 8.14 14.81 11.12
C VAL A 370 6.76 15.39 11.39
N VAL A 371 6.13 15.04 12.50
CA VAL A 371 4.81 15.56 12.87
C VAL A 371 4.86 17.07 13.10
N GLU A 372 5.89 17.56 13.79
CA GLU A 372 6.07 18.99 14.04
C GLU A 372 6.39 19.77 12.75
N GLU A 373 7.21 19.23 11.86
CA GLU A 373 7.48 19.82 10.54
C GLU A 373 6.20 20.01 9.71
N ILE A 374 5.36 18.96 9.65
CA ILE A 374 4.10 19.00 8.90
C ILE A 374 3.14 20.01 9.54
N ARG A 375 3.07 20.06 10.87
CA ARG A 375 2.23 20.98 11.62
C ARG A 375 2.66 22.43 11.40
N ALA A 376 3.94 22.72 11.57
CA ALA A 376 4.49 24.07 11.38
C ALA A 376 4.26 24.57 9.93
N ALA A 377 4.42 23.69 8.94
CA ALA A 377 4.12 24.02 7.55
C ALA A 377 2.63 24.26 7.29
N ALA A 378 1.73 23.60 8.01
CA ALA A 378 0.29 23.83 7.91
C ALA A 378 -0.09 25.18 8.56
N GLU A 379 0.48 25.51 9.70
CA GLU A 379 0.27 26.78 10.42
C GLU A 379 0.77 27.96 9.58
N ALA A 380 2.00 27.90 9.03
CA ALA A 380 2.55 28.95 8.17
C ALA A 380 1.70 29.21 6.92
N LYS A 381 1.14 28.15 6.32
CA LYS A 381 0.25 28.29 5.16
C LYS A 381 -1.09 28.93 5.52
N ALA A 382 -1.63 28.63 6.70
CA ALA A 382 -2.87 29.24 7.16
C ALA A 382 -2.70 30.75 7.42
N GLU A 383 -1.53 31.17 7.90
CA GLU A 383 -1.19 32.58 8.08
C GLU A 383 -1.07 33.31 6.75
N ASP A 384 -0.38 32.72 5.75
CA ASP A 384 -0.26 33.29 4.40
C ASP A 384 -1.61 33.45 3.69
N GLU A 385 -2.52 32.46 3.86
CA GLU A 385 -3.88 32.51 3.29
C GLU A 385 -4.72 33.65 3.93
N GLN A 386 -4.61 33.83 5.25
CA GLN A 386 -5.29 34.92 5.95
C GLN A 386 -4.76 36.30 5.57
N GLU A 387 -3.45 36.44 5.37
CA GLU A 387 -2.87 37.70 4.88
C GLU A 387 -3.28 37.99 3.44
N GLY A 388 -3.34 36.95 2.58
CA GLY A 388 -3.80 37.08 1.19
C GLY A 388 -5.28 37.51 1.09
N GLU A 389 -6.16 36.95 1.95
CA GLU A 389 -7.57 37.36 2.02
C GLU A 389 -7.75 38.80 2.56
N LYS A 390 -6.94 39.20 3.54
CA LYS A 390 -6.93 40.58 4.06
C LYS A 390 -6.49 41.60 3.00
N LYS A 391 -5.47 41.26 2.19
CA LYS A 391 -5.03 42.10 1.07
C LYS A 391 -6.08 42.22 -0.01
N LYS A 392 -6.72 41.12 -0.42
CA LYS A 392 -7.82 41.13 -1.41
C LYS A 392 -9.03 41.94 -0.94
N LYS A 393 -9.42 41.80 0.34
CA LYS A 393 -10.50 42.63 0.93
C LYS A 393 -10.10 44.12 1.06
N GLY A 394 -8.82 44.42 1.25
CA GLY A 394 -8.32 45.78 1.29
C GLY A 394 -8.27 46.44 -0.10
N GLU A 395 -7.93 45.69 -1.14
CA GLU A 395 -7.91 46.15 -2.54
C GLU A 395 -9.34 46.34 -3.07
N GLY A 396 -10.26 45.37 -2.84
CA GLY A 396 -11.67 45.52 -3.24
C GLY A 396 -12.39 46.69 -2.58
N LYS A 397 -12.05 47.02 -1.30
CA LYS A 397 -12.57 48.24 -0.67
C LYS A 397 -12.03 49.54 -1.27
N LYS A 398 -10.78 49.54 -1.77
CA LYS A 398 -10.21 50.71 -2.45
C LYS A 398 -10.80 50.88 -3.85
N GLU A 399 -11.08 49.79 -4.57
CA GLU A 399 -11.75 49.88 -5.88
C GLU A 399 -13.22 50.33 -5.71
N GLU A 400 -13.96 49.87 -4.71
CA GLU A 400 -15.32 50.36 -4.43
C GLU A 400 -15.34 51.84 -3.92
N GLU A 401 -14.32 52.32 -3.22
CA GLU A 401 -14.20 53.72 -2.84
C GLU A 401 -13.78 54.62 -4.03
N GLU A 402 -13.01 54.12 -5.00
CA GLU A 402 -12.68 54.85 -6.23
C GLU A 402 -13.80 54.83 -7.26
N GLU A 403 -14.60 53.76 -7.40
CA GLU A 403 -15.80 53.73 -8.25
C GLU A 403 -16.97 54.53 -7.69
N GLY A 404 -17.02 54.81 -6.38
CA GLY A 404 -18.07 55.62 -5.73
C GLY A 404 -17.82 57.12 -5.77
N LEU A 405 -16.64 57.59 -6.21
CA LEU A 405 -16.34 59.04 -6.39
C LEU A 405 -16.58 59.39 -7.84
N MET A 406 -17.73 60.08 -8.11
CA MET A 406 -17.97 60.72 -9.40
C MET A 406 -16.76 61.56 -9.82
N THR A 407 -16.31 61.38 -11.02
CA THR A 407 -15.25 62.21 -11.57
C THR A 407 -15.74 63.64 -11.75
N ALA A 408 -14.86 64.66 -11.67
CA ALA A 408 -15.20 66.05 -11.87
C ALA A 408 -15.87 66.32 -13.21
N GLU A 409 -15.72 65.44 -14.20
CA GLU A 409 -16.40 65.50 -15.49
C GLU A 409 -17.87 65.01 -15.37
N GLU A 410 -18.13 63.94 -14.60
CA GLU A 410 -19.50 63.45 -14.37
C GLU A 410 -20.32 64.41 -13.47
N GLU A 411 -19.67 65.08 -12.48
CA GLU A 411 -20.31 66.16 -11.68
C GLU A 411 -20.65 67.37 -12.58
N ALA A 412 -19.76 67.72 -13.53
CA ALA A 412 -19.99 68.81 -14.44
C ALA A 412 -21.11 68.51 -15.47
N GLU A 413 -21.22 67.26 -15.94
CA GLU A 413 -22.29 66.81 -16.81
C GLU A 413 -23.65 66.77 -16.06
N LEU A 414 -23.68 66.35 -14.82
CA LEU A 414 -24.88 66.33 -13.99
C LEU A 414 -25.34 67.77 -13.65
N ALA A 415 -24.42 68.69 -13.39
CA ALA A 415 -24.71 70.10 -13.17
C ALA A 415 -25.28 70.77 -14.45
N ALA A 416 -24.75 70.43 -15.65
CA ALA A 416 -25.27 70.94 -16.93
C ALA A 416 -26.68 70.44 -17.26
N LEU A 417 -26.96 69.18 -16.87
CA LEU A 417 -28.32 68.60 -17.05
C LEU A 417 -29.41 69.18 -16.10
N MET A 418 -28.99 69.75 -14.98
CA MET A 418 -29.92 70.38 -14.05
C MET A 418 -30.18 71.87 -14.35
N GLU A 419 -29.43 72.51 -15.22
CA GLU A 419 -29.68 73.89 -15.68
C GLU A 419 -30.64 74.02 -16.89
N ASP A 420 -30.98 72.91 -17.54
CA ASP A 420 -31.88 72.93 -18.70
C ASP A 420 -33.38 72.69 -18.38
N ASP A 421 -33.81 72.67 -17.13
CA ASP A 421 -35.20 72.45 -16.69
C ASP A 421 -35.84 73.69 -15.98
N ASP A 422 -35.49 74.93 -16.36
CA ASP A 422 -36.21 76.15 -15.98
C ASP A 422 -36.79 76.89 -17.16
#